data_dadc3595b8e21f0d1e1009170fa60b6c
#
_entry.id   dadc3595b8e21f0d1e1009170fa60b6c
#
_cell.length_a   1.000
_cell.length_b   1.000
_cell.length_c   1.000
_cell.angle_alpha   90.00
_cell.angle_beta   90.00
_cell.angle_gamma   90.00
#
_symmetry.space_group_name_H-M   'P 1'
#
loop_
_entity.id
_entity.type
_entity.pdbx_description
1 polymer ?
#
loop_
_entity_poly.entity_id
_entity_poly.type
_entity_poly.pdbx_seq_one_letter_code
_entity_poly.pdbx_strand_id
1 'polypeptide(L)'
;MTSPATLPIKPFRFGIQVSSQPDRAGWVDLAKRTEANGFDVFTMPDHFSDQLAPIPALMTVADVTTTLRVGALVWDNDYKHPVVIAKELATIDVLSGGRLELGL
;
A
#
# COMPACT_ATOMS: atom_id res chain seq x y z
N MET A 1 17.56 28.84 29.97
CA MET A 1 17.61 28.58 28.52
C MET A 1 17.24 27.11 28.28
N THR A 2 16.16 26.88 27.57
CA THR A 2 15.73 25.52 27.25
C THR A 2 16.51 25.00 26.07
N SER A 3 16.99 23.76 26.17
CA SER A 3 17.58 23.07 25.03
C SER A 3 16.56 22.94 23.93
N PRO A 4 16.95 23.05 22.64
CA PRO A 4 16.03 22.79 21.56
C PRO A 4 15.52 21.32 21.65
N ALA A 5 14.24 21.14 21.38
CA ALA A 5 13.68 19.81 21.37
C ALA A 5 14.38 18.95 20.28
N THR A 6 14.94 17.82 20.69
CA THR A 6 15.55 16.87 19.76
C THR A 6 14.44 16.09 19.08
N LEU A 7 14.38 16.14 17.75
CA LEU A 7 13.46 15.29 17.02
C LEU A 7 13.87 13.83 17.18
N PRO A 8 12.91 12.93 17.42
CA PRO A 8 13.24 11.50 17.51
C PRO A 8 13.80 11.01 16.17
N ILE A 9 14.90 10.25 16.25
CA ILE A 9 15.45 9.56 15.09
C ILE A 9 14.53 8.37 14.80
N LYS A 10 13.91 8.37 13.61
CA LYS A 10 13.12 7.23 13.16
C LYS A 10 13.94 6.41 12.18
N PRO A 11 13.85 5.08 12.24
CA PRO A 11 14.48 4.24 11.22
C PRO A 11 13.88 4.52 9.85
N PHE A 12 14.67 4.32 8.80
CA PHE A 12 14.17 4.38 7.45
C PHE A 12 13.14 3.26 7.24
N ARG A 13 12.12 3.57 6.45
CA ARG A 13 11.14 2.62 5.99
C ARG A 13 11.39 2.34 4.52
N PHE A 14 11.28 1.08 4.13
CA PHE A 14 11.53 0.66 2.76
C PHE A 14 10.26 0.04 2.19
N GLY A 15 9.94 0.44 0.96
CA GLY A 15 8.81 -0.10 0.23
C GLY A 15 9.22 -0.64 -1.13
N ILE A 16 8.34 -1.41 -1.74
CA ILE A 16 8.44 -1.77 -3.14
C ILE A 16 7.26 -1.21 -3.90
N GLN A 17 7.42 -1.05 -5.21
CA GLN A 17 6.33 -0.68 -6.10
C GLN A 17 6.22 -1.72 -7.21
N VAL A 18 5.05 -2.32 -7.35
CA VAL A 18 4.80 -3.41 -8.30
C VAL A 18 3.48 -3.16 -9.01
N SER A 19 3.47 -3.36 -10.32
CA SER A 19 2.28 -3.13 -11.14
C SER A 19 1.47 -4.39 -11.37
N SER A 20 2.11 -5.54 -11.52
CA SER A 20 1.45 -6.76 -11.93
C SER A 20 2.32 -7.99 -11.66
N GLN A 21 1.68 -9.13 -11.70
CA GLN A 21 2.28 -10.45 -11.79
C GLN A 21 1.41 -11.31 -12.72
N PRO A 22 1.96 -12.39 -13.29
CA PRO A 22 1.21 -13.17 -14.28
C PRO A 22 -0.08 -13.83 -13.76
N ASP A 23 -0.12 -14.17 -12.47
CA ASP A 23 -1.26 -14.85 -11.87
C ASP A 23 -1.39 -14.57 -10.38
N ARG A 24 -2.47 -15.11 -9.77
CA ARG A 24 -2.72 -14.95 -8.34
C ARG A 24 -1.58 -15.51 -7.49
N ALA A 25 -1.07 -16.67 -7.84
CA ALA A 25 -0.01 -17.32 -7.05
C ALA A 25 1.24 -16.45 -7.00
N GLY A 26 1.64 -15.86 -8.12
CA GLY A 26 2.77 -14.94 -8.18
C GLY A 26 2.55 -13.67 -7.36
N TRP A 27 1.33 -13.12 -7.38
CA TRP A 27 0.99 -11.92 -6.62
C TRP A 27 1.03 -12.17 -5.11
N VAL A 28 0.42 -13.26 -4.67
CA VAL A 28 0.42 -13.65 -3.26
C VAL A 28 1.82 -13.99 -2.77
N ASP A 29 2.60 -14.73 -3.55
CA ASP A 29 3.98 -15.07 -3.21
C ASP A 29 4.84 -13.81 -3.06
N LEU A 30 4.71 -12.86 -3.98
CA LEU A 30 5.44 -11.60 -3.90
C LEU A 30 5.07 -10.82 -2.63
N ALA A 31 3.80 -10.73 -2.29
CA ALA A 31 3.36 -10.06 -1.07
C ALA A 31 3.98 -10.68 0.18
N LYS A 32 3.95 -12.01 0.27
CA LYS A 32 4.50 -12.73 1.42
C LYS A 32 6.01 -12.60 1.50
N ARG A 33 6.72 -12.66 0.38
CA ARG A 33 8.18 -12.48 0.35
C ARG A 33 8.57 -11.04 0.71
N THR A 34 7.80 -10.06 0.27
CA THR A 34 8.01 -8.66 0.63
C THR A 34 7.95 -8.47 2.14
N GLU A 35 6.93 -9.01 2.78
CA GLU A 35 6.79 -8.95 4.22
C GLU A 35 7.91 -9.72 4.93
N ALA A 36 8.20 -10.92 4.48
CA ALA A 36 9.22 -11.79 5.09
C ALA A 36 10.63 -11.18 5.01
N ASN A 37 10.91 -10.38 3.98
CA ASN A 37 12.20 -9.71 3.82
C ASN A 37 12.28 -8.37 4.56
N GLY A 38 11.27 -8.02 5.35
CA GLY A 38 11.32 -6.85 6.23
C GLY A 38 10.94 -5.52 5.56
N PHE A 39 10.35 -5.54 4.38
CA PHE A 39 9.81 -4.32 3.79
C PHE A 39 8.59 -3.81 4.57
N ASP A 40 8.45 -2.51 4.64
CA ASP A 40 7.38 -1.87 5.41
C ASP A 40 6.12 -1.63 4.59
N VAL A 41 6.28 -1.36 3.30
CA VAL A 41 5.17 -0.92 2.44
C VAL A 41 5.22 -1.61 1.08
N PHE A 42 4.06 -2.06 0.65
CA PHE A 42 3.82 -2.55 -0.70
C PHE A 42 2.97 -1.52 -1.45
N THR A 43 3.48 -0.97 -2.53
CA THR A 43 2.76 0.05 -3.30
C THR A 43 2.53 -0.37 -4.73
N MET A 44 1.50 0.23 -5.33
CA MET A 44 1.20 0.12 -6.75
C MET A 44 1.07 1.51 -7.37
N PRO A 45 1.43 1.67 -8.65
CA PRO A 45 0.97 2.86 -9.40
C PRO A 45 -0.53 2.72 -9.70
N ASP A 46 -1.17 3.82 -10.03
CA ASP A 46 -2.60 3.83 -10.38
C ASP A 46 -2.78 4.30 -11.83
N HIS A 47 -2.62 3.36 -12.76
CA HIS A 47 -2.72 3.62 -14.21
C HIS A 47 -3.67 2.61 -14.87
N PHE A 48 -4.20 3.00 -16.02
CA PHE A 48 -4.97 2.11 -16.90
C PHE A 48 -4.09 1.40 -17.95
N SER A 49 -2.79 1.31 -17.69
CA SER A 49 -1.87 0.50 -18.46
C SER A 49 -2.04 -0.99 -18.16
N ASP A 50 -1.11 -1.80 -18.64
CA ASP A 50 -1.10 -3.24 -18.38
C ASP A 50 -0.67 -3.54 -16.94
N GLN A 51 -1.58 -3.28 -16.02
CA GLN A 51 -1.40 -3.54 -14.59
C GLN A 51 -2.70 -4.04 -13.95
N LEU A 52 -2.56 -4.64 -12.78
CA LEU A 52 -3.72 -4.99 -11.96
C LEU A 52 -4.40 -3.73 -11.42
N ALA A 53 -5.72 -3.79 -11.24
CA ALA A 53 -6.46 -2.71 -10.59
C ALA A 53 -6.05 -2.61 -9.12
N PRO A 54 -5.63 -1.42 -8.65
CA PRO A 54 -5.03 -1.31 -7.31
C PRO A 54 -5.93 -1.74 -6.17
N ILE A 55 -7.21 -1.37 -6.17
CA ILE A 55 -8.09 -1.66 -5.03
C ILE A 55 -8.17 -3.16 -4.74
N PRO A 56 -8.59 -4.03 -5.68
CA PRO A 56 -8.64 -5.47 -5.38
C PRO A 56 -7.25 -6.08 -5.20
N ALA A 57 -6.25 -5.61 -5.93
CA ALA A 57 -4.90 -6.14 -5.83
C ALA A 57 -4.25 -5.85 -4.48
N LEU A 58 -4.38 -4.62 -3.97
CA LEU A 58 -3.85 -4.23 -2.66
C LEU A 58 -4.62 -4.91 -1.53
N MET A 59 -5.94 -5.11 -1.69
CA MET A 59 -6.71 -5.83 -0.69
C MET A 59 -6.25 -7.29 -0.58
N THR A 60 -5.91 -7.91 -1.69
CA THR A 60 -5.32 -9.25 -1.69
C THR A 60 -3.97 -9.27 -0.95
N VAL A 61 -3.10 -8.28 -1.19
CA VAL A 61 -1.84 -8.16 -0.47
C VAL A 61 -2.08 -8.04 1.04
N ALA A 62 -3.00 -7.18 1.44
CA ALA A 62 -3.32 -6.99 2.85
C ALA A 62 -3.85 -8.27 3.49
N ASP A 63 -4.68 -9.01 2.77
CA ASP A 63 -5.35 -10.21 3.29
C ASP A 63 -4.38 -11.39 3.51
N VAL A 64 -3.30 -11.46 2.76
CA VAL A 64 -2.31 -12.54 2.86
C VAL A 64 -1.08 -12.16 3.69
N THR A 65 -1.04 -10.96 4.24
CA THR A 65 0.04 -10.46 5.09
C THR A 65 -0.50 -9.99 6.43
N THR A 66 0.37 -9.71 7.40
CA THR A 66 -0.03 -9.34 8.75
C THR A 66 0.39 -7.93 9.15
N THR A 67 1.56 -7.48 8.75
CA THR A 67 2.14 -6.20 9.15
C THR A 67 2.44 -5.29 7.98
N LEU A 68 2.51 -5.82 6.78
CA LEU A 68 2.85 -5.07 5.58
C LEU A 68 1.79 -3.99 5.30
N ARG A 69 2.23 -2.77 5.13
CA ARG A 69 1.35 -1.67 4.76
C ARG A 69 1.11 -1.65 3.26
N VAL A 70 -0.04 -1.18 2.85
CA VAL A 70 -0.44 -1.18 1.44
C VAL A 70 -0.92 0.21 1.02
N GLY A 71 -0.67 0.57 -0.22
CA GLY A 71 -1.15 1.83 -0.76
C GLY A 71 -0.77 2.01 -2.22
N ALA A 72 -1.33 3.03 -2.84
CA ALA A 72 -0.90 3.44 -4.16
C ALA A 72 0.05 4.63 -4.03
N LEU A 73 1.01 4.68 -4.90
CA LEU A 73 1.92 5.79 -5.02
C LEU A 73 1.89 6.25 -6.48
N VAL A 74 0.99 7.13 -6.76
CA VAL A 74 -0.10 7.69 -5.95
C VAL A 74 -1.45 7.34 -6.53
N TRP A 75 -2.56 7.58 -5.78
CA TRP A 75 -3.90 7.44 -6.33
C TRP A 75 -4.17 8.56 -7.33
N ASP A 76 -4.72 8.23 -8.48
CA ASP A 76 -5.17 9.23 -9.45
C ASP A 76 -6.63 9.59 -9.15
N ASN A 77 -6.83 10.76 -8.57
CA ASN A 77 -8.15 11.22 -8.16
C ASN A 77 -9.07 11.59 -9.34
N ASP A 78 -8.54 11.66 -10.56
CA ASP A 78 -9.35 11.90 -11.75
C ASP A 78 -10.08 10.65 -12.25
N TYR A 79 -9.66 9.46 -11.81
CA TYR A 79 -10.25 8.20 -12.28
C TYR A 79 -11.56 7.86 -11.62
N LYS A 80 -11.82 8.36 -10.43
CA LYS A 80 -13.01 8.04 -9.65
C LYS A 80 -13.58 9.28 -8.98
N HIS A 81 -14.88 9.26 -8.75
CA HIS A 81 -15.50 10.27 -7.91
C HIS A 81 -14.88 10.24 -6.51
N PRO A 82 -14.57 11.39 -5.90
CA PRO A 82 -13.91 11.42 -4.58
C PRO A 82 -14.63 10.63 -3.49
N VAL A 83 -15.96 10.61 -3.52
CA VAL A 83 -16.75 9.83 -2.55
C VAL A 83 -16.52 8.33 -2.71
N VAL A 84 -16.39 7.86 -3.94
CA VAL A 84 -16.14 6.43 -4.22
C VAL A 84 -14.76 6.01 -3.71
N ILE A 85 -13.72 6.75 -4.09
CA ILE A 85 -12.37 6.41 -3.68
C ILE A 85 -12.20 6.52 -2.15
N ALA A 86 -12.79 7.53 -1.54
CA ALA A 86 -12.74 7.69 -0.08
C ALA A 86 -13.37 6.49 0.64
N LYS A 87 -14.50 6.00 0.15
CA LYS A 87 -15.16 4.82 0.72
C LYS A 87 -14.33 3.56 0.53
N GLU A 88 -13.77 3.36 -0.65
CA GLU A 88 -12.94 2.19 -0.93
C GLU A 88 -11.67 2.18 -0.07
N LEU A 89 -11.01 3.32 0.07
CA LEU A 89 -9.80 3.43 0.88
C LEU A 89 -10.09 3.25 2.36
N ALA A 90 -11.16 3.82 2.86
CA ALA A 90 -11.58 3.60 4.25
C ALA A 90 -11.87 2.11 4.50
N THR A 91 -12.43 1.42 3.52
CA THR A 91 -12.70 -0.02 3.61
C THR A 91 -11.40 -0.83 3.65
N ILE A 92 -10.44 -0.51 2.80
CA ILE A 92 -9.12 -1.14 2.86
C ILE A 92 -8.49 -0.94 4.23
N ASP A 93 -8.57 0.27 4.78
CA ASP A 93 -7.98 0.56 6.08
C ASP A 93 -8.61 -0.30 7.18
N VAL A 94 -9.93 -0.40 7.20
CA VAL A 94 -10.64 -1.25 8.17
C VAL A 94 -10.27 -2.71 8.00
N LEU A 95 -10.35 -3.24 6.77
CA LEU A 95 -10.12 -4.66 6.51
C LEU A 95 -8.64 -5.07 6.64
N SER A 96 -7.73 -4.15 6.47
CA SER A 96 -6.29 -4.41 6.67
C SER A 96 -5.83 -4.22 8.12
N GLY A 97 -6.73 -3.83 9.01
CA GLY A 97 -6.35 -3.52 10.39
C GLY A 97 -5.54 -2.24 10.53
N GLY A 98 -5.86 -1.22 9.72
CA GLY A 98 -5.20 0.08 9.80
C GLY A 98 -3.87 0.15 9.05
N ARG A 99 -3.68 -0.68 8.02
CA ARG A 99 -2.41 -0.75 7.28
C ARG A 99 -2.41 -0.01 5.94
N LEU A 100 -3.41 0.83 5.70
CA LEU A 100 -3.43 1.66 4.50
C LEU A 100 -2.46 2.83 4.62
N GLU A 101 -1.72 3.11 3.56
CA GLU A 101 -1.03 4.38 3.35
C GLU A 101 -1.64 5.11 2.17
N LEU A 102 -1.93 6.39 2.36
CA LEU A 102 -2.64 7.19 1.36
C LEU A 102 -1.71 8.25 0.78
N GLY A 103 -1.51 8.18 -0.55
CA GLY A 103 -0.85 9.19 -1.35
C GLY A 103 -1.73 9.60 -2.52
N LEU A 104 -1.87 10.87 -2.74
CA LEU A 104 -2.62 11.44 -3.86
C LEU A 104 -1.70 12.18 -4.83
#